data_689c5aa3070ec46e83b6e6291cb21436
#
_entry.id   689c5aa3070ec46e83b6e6291cb21436
#
_cell.length_a   1.000
_cell.length_b   1.000
_cell.length_c   1.000
_cell.angle_alpha   90.00
_cell.angle_beta   90.00
_cell.angle_gamma   90.00
#
_symmetry.space_group_name_H-M   'P 1'
#
loop_
_entity.id
_entity.type
_entity.pdbx_description
1 polymer ?
#
loop_
_entity_poly.entity_id
_entity_poly.type
_entity_poly.pdbx_seq_one_letter_code
_entity_poly.pdbx_strand_id
1 'polypeptide(L)'
;MGVALGTHLNIVPFNIFKEKILKPLFKVSDIKTDKKLEKKIDIFWDEQLKENPNIDSYGGVDWKKYIYWGEELKKGGYILLFRHGERKKWGEALGGFDAYELYNKLDARKKDWYRATCLTKRGIETSKNTGRAFQHAGIKIQKVFSSPSCRARETAFYSFGRIDEIHSALLHKTAVHPFDRHNFGNDLRKTVINFELDPDKNLILSSHNGVIDFKGFIDEFNVSVELEESGFYVIEKIKNKLILRHKFHKSSEFNMLMFRLKPLKKKCPEPTYPSNGCASM
;
A
#
# COMPACT_ATOMS: atom_id res chain seq x y z
N MET A 1 -27.76 -44.02 36.44
CA MET A 1 -28.41 -43.28 35.36
C MET A 1 -27.72 -41.92 35.18
N GLY A 2 -26.86 -41.82 34.19
CA GLY A 2 -26.13 -40.61 33.86
C GLY A 2 -26.63 -40.11 32.52
N VAL A 3 -27.23 -38.92 32.48
CA VAL A 3 -27.69 -38.29 31.25
C VAL A 3 -26.54 -37.44 30.71
N ALA A 4 -25.97 -37.85 29.60
CA ALA A 4 -24.98 -37.05 28.85
C ALA A 4 -25.73 -36.01 28.02
N LEU A 5 -25.59 -34.73 28.39
CA LEU A 5 -26.02 -33.59 27.58
C LEU A 5 -24.94 -33.34 26.52
N GLY A 6 -25.18 -33.84 25.31
CA GLY A 6 -24.36 -33.52 24.14
C GLY A 6 -24.76 -32.11 23.62
N THR A 7 -23.91 -31.15 23.86
CA THR A 7 -24.01 -29.83 23.20
C THR A 7 -23.48 -29.94 21.78
N HIS A 8 -24.39 -30.08 20.81
CA HIS A 8 -24.07 -29.87 19.39
C HIS A 8 -23.78 -28.39 19.13
N LEU A 9 -22.50 -28.03 19.15
CA LEU A 9 -22.06 -26.78 18.56
C LEU A 9 -22.24 -26.88 17.04
N ASN A 10 -23.28 -26.25 16.51
CA ASN A 10 -23.44 -26.04 15.08
C ASN A 10 -22.33 -25.11 14.59
N ILE A 11 -21.20 -25.70 14.16
CA ILE A 11 -20.13 -24.96 13.49
C ILE A 11 -20.67 -24.56 12.11
N VAL A 12 -21.08 -23.30 11.97
CA VAL A 12 -21.44 -22.73 10.66
C VAL A 12 -20.19 -22.77 9.78
N PRO A 13 -20.22 -23.39 8.60
CA PRO A 13 -19.06 -23.44 7.72
C PRO A 13 -18.57 -22.02 7.43
N PHE A 14 -17.24 -21.84 7.53
CA PHE A 14 -16.57 -20.53 7.36
C PHE A 14 -16.99 -19.78 6.09
N ASN A 15 -17.31 -20.49 5.01
CA ASN A 15 -17.78 -19.93 3.76
C ASN A 15 -19.18 -19.28 3.89
N ILE A 16 -20.08 -19.88 4.70
CA ILE A 16 -21.43 -19.33 4.95
C ILE A 16 -21.34 -18.10 5.86
N PHE A 17 -20.40 -18.10 6.82
CA PHE A 17 -20.10 -16.96 7.67
C PHE A 17 -19.56 -15.78 6.83
N LYS A 18 -18.65 -16.05 5.90
CA LYS A 18 -18.07 -15.06 4.99
C LYS A 18 -19.14 -14.44 4.06
N GLU A 19 -20.04 -15.23 3.52
CA GLU A 19 -21.06 -14.76 2.59
C GLU A 19 -22.25 -14.06 3.25
N LYS A 20 -22.75 -14.59 4.37
CA LYS A 20 -23.97 -14.08 5.00
C LYS A 20 -23.75 -12.99 6.05
N ILE A 21 -22.58 -12.95 6.69
CA ILE A 21 -22.30 -12.02 7.79
C ILE A 21 -21.29 -10.95 7.39
N LEU A 22 -20.26 -11.27 6.63
CA LEU A 22 -19.25 -10.30 6.23
C LEU A 22 -19.64 -9.49 4.99
N LYS A 23 -20.33 -10.08 4.01
CA LYS A 23 -20.82 -9.33 2.82
C LYS A 23 -21.76 -8.16 3.15
N PRO A 24 -22.70 -8.24 4.13
CA PRO A 24 -23.53 -7.08 4.49
C PRO A 24 -22.81 -6.00 5.29
N LEU A 25 -21.73 -6.35 5.99
CA LEU A 25 -20.92 -5.39 6.76
C LEU A 25 -19.96 -4.59 5.87
N PHE A 26 -19.55 -5.18 4.76
CA PHE A 26 -18.83 -4.52 3.70
C PHE A 26 -19.81 -4.42 2.51
N LYS A 27 -20.66 -3.39 2.50
CA LYS A 27 -21.26 -2.96 1.26
C LYS A 27 -20.10 -2.64 0.31
N VAL A 28 -19.70 -3.61 -0.48
CA VAL A 28 -19.08 -3.39 -1.79
C VAL A 28 -20.21 -2.83 -2.65
N SER A 29 -20.70 -1.64 -2.25
CA SER A 29 -21.66 -0.91 -3.01
C SER A 29 -20.91 -0.40 -4.22
N ASP A 30 -21.21 -1.01 -5.35
CA ASP A 30 -21.03 -0.44 -6.67
C ASP A 30 -19.67 0.27 -6.85
N ILE A 31 -18.63 -0.53 -7.04
CA ILE A 31 -17.40 -0.04 -7.68
C ILE A 31 -17.86 0.48 -9.04
N LYS A 32 -18.15 1.77 -9.10
CA LYS A 32 -18.48 2.43 -10.37
C LYS A 32 -17.24 2.34 -11.22
N THR A 33 -17.25 1.43 -12.19
CA THR A 33 -16.22 1.41 -13.22
C THR A 33 -16.18 2.80 -13.84
N ASP A 34 -15.06 3.48 -13.72
CA ASP A 34 -14.87 4.78 -14.35
C ASP A 34 -14.69 4.57 -15.85
N LYS A 35 -15.82 4.55 -16.58
CA LYS A 35 -15.85 4.35 -18.05
C LYS A 35 -14.91 5.29 -18.80
N LYS A 36 -14.68 6.48 -18.27
CA LYS A 36 -13.75 7.44 -18.86
C LYS A 36 -12.29 7.00 -18.69
N LEU A 37 -11.98 6.41 -17.53
CA LEU A 37 -10.65 5.83 -17.27
C LEU A 37 -10.44 4.57 -18.11
N GLU A 38 -11.42 3.70 -18.22
CA GLU A 38 -11.34 2.50 -19.07
C GLU A 38 -11.06 2.89 -20.51
N LYS A 39 -11.79 3.85 -21.06
CA LYS A 39 -11.54 4.38 -22.42
C LYS A 39 -10.12 4.93 -22.57
N LYS A 40 -9.59 5.63 -21.58
CA LYS A 40 -8.19 6.10 -21.61
C LYS A 40 -7.20 4.93 -21.65
N ILE A 41 -7.44 3.89 -20.87
CA ILE A 41 -6.60 2.68 -20.84
C ILE A 41 -6.64 1.98 -22.17
N ASP A 42 -7.80 1.87 -22.81
CA ASP A 42 -7.94 1.23 -24.12
C ASP A 42 -7.20 2.03 -25.22
N ILE A 43 -7.37 3.34 -25.27
CA ILE A 43 -6.64 4.20 -26.23
C ILE A 43 -5.13 4.05 -26.03
N PHE A 44 -4.66 4.14 -24.79
CA PHE A 44 -3.25 3.93 -24.48
C PHE A 44 -2.75 2.55 -24.92
N TRP A 45 -3.55 1.50 -24.72
CA TRP A 45 -3.17 0.15 -25.12
C TRP A 45 -3.07 -0.01 -26.63
N ASP A 46 -4.01 0.56 -27.37
CA ASP A 46 -3.99 0.54 -28.83
C ASP A 46 -2.73 1.22 -29.40
N GLU A 47 -2.26 2.29 -28.72
CA GLU A 47 -0.98 2.94 -29.06
C GLU A 47 0.21 2.02 -28.76
N GLN A 48 0.22 1.34 -27.61
CA GLN A 48 1.29 0.40 -27.24
C GLN A 48 1.34 -0.81 -28.17
N LEU A 49 0.21 -1.31 -28.63
CA LEU A 49 0.15 -2.41 -29.61
C LEU A 49 0.72 -2.02 -30.97
N LYS A 50 0.58 -0.77 -31.38
CA LYS A 50 1.21 -0.27 -32.64
C LYS A 50 2.73 -0.26 -32.53
N GLU A 51 3.27 0.11 -31.34
CA GLU A 51 4.71 0.13 -31.12
C GLU A 51 5.30 -1.27 -30.87
N ASN A 52 4.55 -2.15 -30.22
CA ASN A 52 4.96 -3.51 -29.90
C ASN A 52 3.81 -4.52 -30.00
N PRO A 53 3.56 -5.09 -31.20
CA PRO A 53 2.45 -6.03 -31.44
C PRO A 53 2.48 -7.30 -30.55
N ASN A 54 3.65 -7.66 -30.02
CA ASN A 54 3.81 -8.87 -29.20
C ASN A 54 3.55 -8.63 -27.71
N ILE A 55 3.14 -7.42 -27.32
CA ILE A 55 2.91 -7.09 -25.89
C ILE A 55 1.78 -7.91 -25.26
N ASP A 56 0.84 -8.41 -26.07
CA ASP A 56 -0.31 -9.21 -25.65
C ASP A 56 0.01 -10.69 -25.35
N SER A 57 1.20 -11.19 -25.75
CA SER A 57 1.56 -12.62 -25.66
C SER A 57 1.84 -13.14 -24.25
N TYR A 58 1.73 -12.29 -23.23
CA TYR A 58 2.01 -12.67 -21.83
C TYR A 58 0.71 -13.02 -21.08
N GLY A 59 0.23 -14.23 -21.32
CA GLY A 59 -1.04 -14.76 -20.90
C GLY A 59 -1.58 -14.43 -19.50
N GLY A 60 -2.86 -14.18 -19.41
CA GLY A 60 -3.71 -14.37 -18.24
C GLY A 60 -3.77 -13.27 -17.20
N VAL A 61 -2.97 -12.22 -17.27
CA VAL A 61 -3.01 -11.07 -16.36
C VAL A 61 -3.45 -9.83 -17.13
N ASP A 62 -4.28 -8.99 -16.56
CA ASP A 62 -4.70 -7.71 -17.16
C ASP A 62 -3.53 -6.69 -17.15
N TRP A 63 -2.50 -6.98 -17.96
CA TRP A 63 -1.30 -6.16 -18.09
C TRP A 63 -1.58 -4.75 -18.57
N LYS A 64 -2.66 -4.54 -19.33
CA LYS A 64 -3.10 -3.23 -19.78
C LYS A 64 -3.12 -2.19 -18.67
N LYS A 65 -3.86 -2.51 -17.59
CA LYS A 65 -4.01 -1.61 -16.45
C LYS A 65 -2.70 -1.38 -15.72
N TYR A 66 -1.91 -2.44 -15.53
CA TYR A 66 -0.64 -2.32 -14.83
C TYR A 66 0.36 -1.46 -15.61
N ILE A 67 0.49 -1.66 -16.93
CA ILE A 67 1.39 -0.87 -17.77
C ILE A 67 0.90 0.59 -17.83
N TYR A 68 -0.39 0.82 -18.05
CA TYR A 68 -0.97 2.15 -18.02
C TYR A 68 -0.63 2.89 -16.72
N TRP A 69 -0.88 2.27 -15.57
CA TRP A 69 -0.58 2.90 -14.28
C TRP A 69 0.91 3.05 -14.02
N GLY A 70 1.74 2.15 -14.51
CA GLY A 70 3.19 2.32 -14.48
C GLY A 70 3.64 3.59 -15.20
N GLU A 71 3.09 3.85 -16.39
CA GLU A 71 3.38 5.07 -17.15
C GLU A 71 2.76 6.33 -16.49
N GLU A 72 1.56 6.25 -15.93
CA GLU A 72 0.97 7.36 -15.18
C GLU A 72 1.82 7.73 -13.95
N LEU A 73 2.31 6.74 -13.18
CA LEU A 73 3.16 6.98 -12.01
C LEU A 73 4.49 7.66 -12.38
N LYS A 74 5.00 7.45 -13.59
CA LYS A 74 6.20 8.17 -14.10
C LYS A 74 5.91 9.66 -14.33
N LYS A 75 4.68 9.99 -14.75
CA LYS A 75 4.26 11.39 -14.90
C LYS A 75 4.21 12.10 -13.54
N GLY A 76 3.80 11.40 -12.48
CA GLY A 76 3.65 11.94 -11.14
C GLY A 76 2.24 12.44 -10.81
N GLY A 77 2.10 13.15 -9.70
CA GLY A 77 0.84 13.74 -9.24
C GLY A 77 -0.05 12.79 -8.43
N TYR A 78 0.47 11.62 -8.02
CA TYR A 78 -0.30 10.63 -7.29
C TYR A 78 0.19 10.46 -5.83
N ILE A 79 -0.72 9.98 -5.00
CA ILE A 79 -0.47 9.56 -3.62
C ILE A 79 -0.49 8.04 -3.61
N LEU A 80 0.60 7.42 -3.14
CA LEU A 80 0.78 5.98 -3.13
C LEU A 80 0.73 5.48 -1.69
N LEU A 81 -0.38 4.81 -1.31
CA LEU A 81 -0.55 4.26 0.03
C LEU A 81 -0.14 2.79 0.04
N PHE A 82 1.00 2.53 0.63
CA PHE A 82 1.59 1.19 0.75
C PHE A 82 1.08 0.44 1.97
N ARG A 83 0.77 -0.83 1.79
CA ARG A 83 0.79 -1.78 2.88
C ARG A 83 2.23 -2.22 3.11
N HIS A 84 2.65 -2.27 4.39
CA HIS A 84 3.99 -2.76 4.77
C HIS A 84 4.32 -4.12 4.15
N GLY A 85 5.61 -4.44 4.03
CA GLY A 85 6.12 -5.73 3.58
C GLY A 85 5.82 -6.88 4.56
N GLU A 86 6.22 -8.10 4.18
CA GLU A 86 6.05 -9.27 5.02
C GLU A 86 6.69 -9.05 6.39
N ARG A 87 5.90 -9.24 7.42
CA ARG A 87 6.27 -9.01 8.82
C ARG A 87 6.39 -10.30 9.61
N LYS A 88 7.11 -10.27 10.72
CA LYS A 88 7.09 -11.33 11.72
C LYS A 88 5.66 -11.60 12.20
N LYS A 89 5.33 -12.85 12.47
CA LYS A 89 4.04 -13.23 13.06
C LYS A 89 3.92 -12.65 14.47
N TRP A 90 2.68 -12.38 14.90
CA TRP A 90 2.41 -11.83 16.23
C TRP A 90 3.01 -12.64 17.38
N GLY A 91 3.05 -13.99 17.26
CA GLY A 91 3.65 -14.88 18.26
C GLY A 91 5.17 -14.83 18.32
N GLU A 92 5.84 -14.33 17.28
CA GLU A 92 7.30 -14.21 17.20
C GLU A 92 7.79 -12.86 17.76
N ALA A 93 6.91 -11.87 17.80
CA ALA A 93 7.17 -10.56 18.38
C ALA A 93 6.46 -10.49 19.73
N LEU A 94 7.18 -10.75 20.83
CA LEU A 94 6.63 -10.73 22.18
C LEU A 94 5.93 -9.37 22.46
N GLY A 95 4.61 -9.33 22.33
CA GLY A 95 3.81 -8.15 22.62
C GLY A 95 3.89 -7.04 21.55
N GLY A 96 4.09 -7.38 20.29
CA GLY A 96 4.19 -6.47 19.15
C GLY A 96 2.94 -5.63 18.89
N PHE A 97 2.57 -4.80 19.84
CA PHE A 97 1.47 -3.85 19.70
C PHE A 97 1.96 -2.58 19.01
N ASP A 98 1.22 -2.13 18.00
CA ASP A 98 1.46 -0.84 17.35
C ASP A 98 1.50 0.34 18.34
N ALA A 99 0.79 0.23 19.48
CA ALA A 99 0.84 1.20 20.58
C ALA A 99 2.25 1.38 21.17
N TYR A 100 3.06 0.32 21.22
CA TYR A 100 4.44 0.41 21.69
C TYR A 100 5.31 1.23 20.72
N GLU A 101 4.97 1.19 19.46
CA GLU A 101 5.67 1.90 18.40
C GLU A 101 5.32 3.38 18.33
N LEU A 102 4.17 3.79 18.91
CA LEU A 102 3.77 5.20 19.06
C LEU A 102 4.71 6.00 19.93
N TYR A 103 5.17 5.40 21.03
CA TYR A 103 5.98 6.11 22.03
C TYR A 103 7.43 6.28 21.59
N ASN A 104 7.93 5.44 20.70
CA ASN A 104 9.32 5.39 20.27
C ASN A 104 9.48 5.70 18.78
N LYS A 105 9.00 6.83 18.34
CA LYS A 105 8.81 7.25 16.94
C LYS A 105 10.00 7.07 16.00
N LEU A 106 11.22 6.95 16.49
CA LEU A 106 12.41 7.06 15.64
C LEU A 106 13.35 5.84 15.68
N ASP A 107 13.16 4.89 16.59
CA ASP A 107 14.19 3.89 16.82
C ASP A 107 13.68 2.47 17.05
N ALA A 108 13.09 1.93 16.00
CA ALA A 108 12.53 0.58 16.04
C ALA A 108 13.58 -0.54 16.21
N ARG A 109 14.87 -0.24 16.29
CA ARG A 109 15.91 -1.27 16.43
C ARG A 109 16.73 -1.13 17.69
N LYS A 110 16.45 -0.17 18.55
CA LYS A 110 17.07 -0.07 19.85
C LYS A 110 16.38 -0.96 20.89
N LYS A 111 17.01 -1.07 22.04
CA LYS A 111 16.60 -1.74 23.27
C LYS A 111 15.11 -2.05 23.34
N ASP A 112 14.68 -3.23 23.66
CA ASP A 112 13.28 -3.68 23.77
C ASP A 112 12.47 -3.86 22.46
N TRP A 113 13.05 -3.58 21.33
CA TRP A 113 12.39 -3.72 20.03
C TRP A 113 12.18 -5.15 19.55
N TYR A 114 12.67 -6.13 20.29
CA TYR A 114 12.26 -7.52 20.13
C TYR A 114 10.73 -7.71 20.25
N ARG A 115 10.03 -6.71 20.84
CA ARG A 115 8.57 -6.67 20.94
C ARG A 115 7.91 -6.08 19.70
N ALA A 116 8.61 -5.34 18.88
CA ALA A 116 8.05 -4.72 17.70
C ALA A 116 7.87 -5.71 16.55
N THR A 117 6.76 -5.59 15.83
CA THR A 117 6.50 -6.38 14.63
C THR A 117 7.18 -5.75 13.42
N CYS A 118 8.48 -6.03 13.27
CA CYS A 118 9.29 -5.59 12.14
C CYS A 118 9.17 -6.54 10.94
N LEU A 119 9.78 -6.18 9.82
CA LEU A 119 9.82 -7.02 8.62
C LEU A 119 10.61 -8.31 8.84
N THR A 120 10.22 -9.36 8.12
CA THR A 120 11.07 -10.55 7.93
C THR A 120 12.21 -10.22 6.95
N LYS A 121 13.19 -11.13 6.82
CA LYS A 121 14.21 -11.01 5.77
C LYS A 121 13.59 -10.91 4.38
N ARG A 122 12.53 -11.70 4.12
CA ARG A 122 11.78 -11.66 2.85
C ARG A 122 11.07 -10.33 2.66
N GLY A 123 10.45 -9.78 3.71
CA GLY A 123 9.83 -8.45 3.65
C GLY A 123 10.82 -7.35 3.32
N ILE A 124 12.04 -7.41 3.87
CA ILE A 124 13.13 -6.48 3.54
C ILE A 124 13.51 -6.60 2.06
N GLU A 125 13.76 -7.82 1.57
CA GLU A 125 14.14 -8.02 0.16
C GLU A 125 13.02 -7.61 -0.81
N THR A 126 11.76 -7.90 -0.48
CA THR A 126 10.62 -7.44 -1.28
C THR A 126 10.54 -5.92 -1.34
N SER A 127 10.77 -5.25 -0.20
CA SER A 127 10.79 -3.78 -0.14
C SER A 127 11.93 -3.19 -0.99
N LYS A 128 13.14 -3.74 -0.91
CA LYS A 128 14.26 -3.34 -1.77
C LYS A 128 13.94 -3.53 -3.26
N ASN A 129 13.34 -4.66 -3.62
CA ASN A 129 12.94 -4.92 -5.01
C ASN A 129 11.90 -3.92 -5.50
N THR A 130 10.96 -3.52 -4.65
CA THR A 130 9.99 -2.46 -4.97
C THR A 130 10.71 -1.13 -5.22
N GLY A 131 11.64 -0.75 -4.36
CA GLY A 131 12.45 0.45 -4.57
C GLY A 131 13.26 0.42 -5.87
N ARG A 132 13.90 -0.70 -6.17
CA ARG A 132 14.61 -0.89 -7.46
C ARG A 132 13.66 -0.76 -8.65
N ALA A 133 12.44 -1.29 -8.56
CA ALA A 133 11.44 -1.18 -9.61
C ALA A 133 11.02 0.29 -9.84
N PHE A 134 10.81 1.06 -8.77
CA PHE A 134 10.51 2.50 -8.86
C PHE A 134 11.64 3.28 -9.52
N GLN A 135 12.88 3.04 -9.10
CA GLN A 135 14.07 3.68 -9.70
C GLN A 135 14.22 3.30 -11.17
N HIS A 136 14.08 2.02 -11.49
CA HIS A 136 14.19 1.51 -12.85
C HIS A 136 13.12 2.10 -13.77
N ALA A 137 11.91 2.24 -13.27
CA ALA A 137 10.81 2.88 -13.98
C ALA A 137 10.97 4.40 -14.12
N GLY A 138 11.87 5.04 -13.37
CA GLY A 138 12.04 6.50 -13.38
C GLY A 138 10.94 7.25 -12.64
N ILE A 139 10.27 6.58 -11.67
CA ILE A 139 9.19 7.19 -10.89
C ILE A 139 9.79 8.10 -9.83
N LYS A 140 9.46 9.38 -9.91
CA LYS A 140 9.95 10.40 -8.98
C LYS A 140 9.09 10.44 -7.72
N ILE A 141 9.76 10.62 -6.57
CA ILE A 141 9.13 10.69 -5.25
C ILE A 141 9.46 12.04 -4.62
N GLN A 142 8.44 12.77 -4.19
CA GLN A 142 8.60 14.05 -3.52
C GLN A 142 8.88 13.87 -2.04
N LYS A 143 8.02 13.10 -1.34
CA LYS A 143 8.17 12.80 0.10
C LYS A 143 7.70 11.39 0.44
N VAL A 144 8.19 10.89 1.56
CA VAL A 144 7.85 9.60 2.13
C VAL A 144 7.36 9.80 3.57
N PHE A 145 6.06 9.65 3.79
CA PHE A 145 5.45 9.60 5.11
C PHE A 145 5.31 8.15 5.56
N SER A 146 5.48 7.90 6.83
CA SER A 146 5.36 6.55 7.37
C SER A 146 4.55 6.51 8.64
N SER A 147 3.81 5.42 8.82
CA SER A 147 3.32 5.01 10.13
C SER A 147 4.49 4.91 11.13
N PRO A 148 4.29 5.19 12.42
CA PRO A 148 5.31 4.97 13.45
C PRO A 148 5.68 3.51 13.64
N SER A 149 4.92 2.55 13.10
CA SER A 149 5.20 1.13 13.27
C SER A 149 6.48 0.67 12.59
N CYS A 150 7.22 -0.26 13.24
CA CYS A 150 8.49 -0.77 12.72
C CYS A 150 8.38 -1.27 11.29
N ARG A 151 7.40 -2.15 11.00
CA ARG A 151 7.22 -2.75 9.68
C ARG A 151 6.93 -1.74 8.57
N ALA A 152 6.18 -0.67 8.88
CA ALA A 152 5.90 0.38 7.90
C ALA A 152 7.13 1.25 7.65
N ARG A 153 7.86 1.63 8.71
CA ARG A 153 9.12 2.39 8.60
C ARG A 153 10.18 1.62 7.83
N GLU A 154 10.33 0.33 8.13
CA GLU A 154 11.27 -0.53 7.39
C GLU A 154 10.87 -0.65 5.92
N THR A 155 9.57 -0.80 5.62
CA THR A 155 9.09 -0.79 4.22
C THR A 155 9.45 0.50 3.51
N ALA A 156 9.14 1.66 4.12
CA ALA A 156 9.49 2.96 3.56
C ALA A 156 10.99 3.10 3.33
N PHE A 157 11.77 2.77 4.35
CA PHE A 157 13.23 2.93 4.29
C PHE A 157 13.88 2.00 3.26
N TYR A 158 13.56 0.71 3.26
CA TYR A 158 14.17 -0.22 2.32
C TYR A 158 13.68 -0.04 0.87
N SER A 159 12.47 0.51 0.67
CA SER A 159 11.99 0.82 -0.68
C SER A 159 12.50 2.17 -1.19
N PHE A 160 12.53 3.20 -0.35
CA PHE A 160 12.75 4.58 -0.82
C PHE A 160 13.97 5.25 -0.18
N GLY A 161 14.71 4.55 0.69
CA GLY A 161 15.96 5.03 1.32
C GLY A 161 15.76 6.10 2.38
N ARG A 162 14.53 6.58 2.63
CA ARG A 162 14.25 7.66 3.58
C ARG A 162 12.86 7.58 4.19
N ILE A 163 12.67 8.32 5.26
CA ILE A 163 11.38 8.68 5.86
C ILE A 163 11.47 10.16 6.16
N ASP A 164 10.63 10.96 5.52
CA ASP A 164 10.64 12.42 5.72
C ASP A 164 9.78 12.83 6.91
N GLU A 165 8.72 12.04 7.22
CA GLU A 165 7.81 12.32 8.31
C GLU A 165 7.17 11.05 8.88
N ILE A 166 6.99 11.01 10.20
CA ILE A 166 6.22 9.98 10.90
C ILE A 166 4.83 10.55 11.21
N HIS A 167 3.79 9.88 10.71
CA HIS A 167 2.42 10.34 10.83
C HIS A 167 1.55 9.30 11.57
N SER A 168 1.00 9.68 12.72
CA SER A 168 0.21 8.77 13.59
C SER A 168 -1.07 8.27 12.91
N ALA A 169 -1.69 9.07 12.04
CA ALA A 169 -2.89 8.65 11.31
C ALA A 169 -2.64 7.53 10.29
N LEU A 170 -1.39 7.15 10.05
CA LEU A 170 -1.01 5.99 9.24
C LEU A 170 -0.93 4.68 10.05
N LEU A 171 -1.27 4.70 11.34
CA LEU A 171 -1.28 3.49 12.19
C LEU A 171 -2.34 2.50 11.75
N HIS A 172 -2.08 1.23 12.07
CA HIS A 172 -3.04 0.16 11.84
C HIS A 172 -4.34 0.39 12.63
N LYS A 173 -5.47 0.11 12.01
CA LYS A 173 -6.81 0.33 12.61
C LYS A 173 -7.02 -0.34 13.97
N THR A 174 -6.30 -1.43 14.26
CA THR A 174 -6.39 -2.11 15.58
C THR A 174 -5.63 -1.38 16.68
N ALA A 175 -4.65 -0.53 16.33
CA ALA A 175 -3.95 0.34 17.27
C ALA A 175 -4.75 1.61 17.62
N VAL A 176 -5.84 1.86 16.89
CA VAL A 176 -6.67 3.04 17.03
C VAL A 176 -8.02 2.62 17.59
N HIS A 177 -8.44 3.25 18.69
CA HIS A 177 -9.76 2.99 19.27
C HIS A 177 -10.85 3.22 18.20
N PRO A 178 -11.90 2.36 18.11
CA PRO A 178 -12.92 2.49 17.06
C PRO A 178 -13.55 3.88 16.95
N PHE A 179 -13.75 4.58 18.05
CA PHE A 179 -14.29 5.95 18.07
C PHE A 179 -13.33 6.99 17.48
N ASP A 180 -12.03 6.74 17.54
CA ASP A 180 -11.02 7.69 17.05
C ASP A 180 -10.67 7.49 15.56
N ARG A 181 -11.10 6.38 14.96
CA ARG A 181 -10.79 6.07 13.55
C ARG A 181 -11.25 7.14 12.57
N HIS A 182 -12.36 7.78 12.85
CA HIS A 182 -12.85 8.90 12.05
C HIS A 182 -11.93 10.10 12.13
N ASN A 183 -11.44 10.42 13.34
CA ASN A 183 -10.48 11.51 13.55
C ASN A 183 -9.19 11.23 12.78
N PHE A 184 -8.67 10.01 12.86
CA PHE A 184 -7.48 9.60 12.10
C PHE A 184 -7.67 9.70 10.58
N GLY A 185 -8.84 9.31 10.07
CA GLY A 185 -9.18 9.46 8.65
C GLY A 185 -9.20 10.93 8.22
N ASN A 186 -9.82 11.78 9.01
CA ASN A 186 -9.88 13.22 8.75
C ASN A 186 -8.50 13.89 8.86
N ASP A 187 -7.69 13.51 9.85
CA ASP A 187 -6.33 14.05 10.02
C ASP A 187 -5.43 13.66 8.84
N LEU A 188 -5.47 12.40 8.43
CA LEU A 188 -4.74 11.94 7.26
C LEU A 188 -5.20 12.67 6.00
N ARG A 189 -6.54 12.81 5.84
CA ARG A 189 -7.12 13.56 4.73
C ARG A 189 -6.63 15.01 4.72
N LYS A 190 -6.72 15.71 5.84
CA LYS A 190 -6.27 17.09 5.98
C LYS A 190 -4.81 17.24 5.61
N THR A 191 -3.95 16.35 6.09
CA THR A 191 -2.52 16.32 5.76
C THR A 191 -2.32 16.17 4.25
N VAL A 192 -2.98 15.20 3.64
CA VAL A 192 -2.80 14.89 2.21
C VAL A 192 -3.41 15.97 1.30
N ILE A 193 -4.58 16.52 1.67
CA ILE A 193 -5.21 17.60 0.90
C ILE A 193 -4.38 18.89 0.93
N ASN A 194 -3.81 19.23 2.09
CA ASN A 194 -3.00 20.43 2.25
C ASN A 194 -1.56 20.25 1.75
N PHE A 195 -1.13 19.03 1.48
CA PHE A 195 0.20 18.78 0.94
C PHE A 195 0.28 19.29 -0.52
N GLU A 196 1.22 20.18 -0.78
CA GLU A 196 1.52 20.68 -2.13
C GLU A 196 2.32 19.62 -2.89
N LEU A 197 1.59 18.81 -3.64
CA LEU A 197 2.17 17.74 -4.44
C LEU A 197 2.63 18.29 -5.79
N ASP A 198 3.92 18.15 -6.07
CA ASP A 198 4.48 18.46 -7.39
C ASP A 198 3.80 17.58 -8.46
N PRO A 199 3.37 18.14 -9.58
CA PRO A 199 2.63 17.38 -10.59
C PRO A 199 3.47 16.30 -11.27
N ASP A 200 4.80 16.39 -11.19
CA ASP A 200 5.75 15.42 -11.78
C ASP A 200 6.36 14.45 -10.75
N LYS A 201 5.89 14.46 -9.51
CA LYS A 201 6.37 13.59 -8.42
C LYS A 201 5.20 12.95 -7.68
N ASN A 202 5.49 11.91 -6.93
CA ASN A 202 4.51 11.17 -6.15
C ASN A 202 4.78 11.31 -4.64
N LEU A 203 3.71 11.26 -3.85
CA LEU A 203 3.78 11.17 -2.38
C LEU A 203 3.65 9.71 -1.96
N ILE A 204 4.55 9.23 -1.11
CA ILE A 204 4.49 7.90 -0.52
C ILE A 204 3.90 7.97 0.90
N LEU A 205 2.93 7.11 1.18
CA LEU A 205 2.39 6.86 2.51
C LEU A 205 2.63 5.39 2.86
N SER A 206 3.61 5.09 3.70
CA SER A 206 3.89 3.72 4.15
C SER A 206 3.07 3.38 5.39
N SER A 207 2.19 2.39 5.28
CA SER A 207 1.15 2.13 6.26
C SER A 207 0.71 0.66 6.30
N HIS A 208 -0.58 0.42 6.52
CA HIS A 208 -1.20 -0.87 6.77
C HIS A 208 -2.46 -1.05 5.95
N ASN A 209 -2.93 -2.31 5.82
CA ASN A 209 -4.30 -2.57 5.43
C ASN A 209 -5.26 -1.91 6.43
N GLY A 210 -6.37 -1.42 5.94
CA GLY A 210 -7.44 -0.84 6.76
C GLY A 210 -7.27 0.64 7.10
N VAL A 211 -6.13 1.28 6.78
CA VAL A 211 -6.03 2.75 6.81
C VAL A 211 -6.87 3.37 5.70
N ILE A 212 -6.92 2.72 4.56
CA ILE A 212 -7.79 3.12 3.44
C ILE A 212 -9.28 3.12 3.83
N ASP A 213 -9.66 2.25 4.78
CA ASP A 213 -11.03 2.12 5.27
C ASP A 213 -11.40 3.18 6.33
N PHE A 214 -10.47 4.04 6.74
CA PHE A 214 -10.78 5.09 7.70
C PHE A 214 -11.83 6.03 7.11
N LYS A 215 -12.97 6.10 7.80
CA LYS A 215 -14.05 7.00 7.42
C LYS A 215 -13.53 8.43 7.30
N GLY A 216 -13.82 9.07 6.19
CA GLY A 216 -13.40 10.44 5.91
C GLY A 216 -12.06 10.58 5.19
N PHE A 217 -11.31 9.48 4.98
CA PHE A 217 -10.05 9.56 4.24
C PHE A 217 -10.27 9.62 2.72
N ILE A 218 -10.93 8.62 2.15
CA ILE A 218 -11.19 8.53 0.70
C ILE A 218 -12.63 8.91 0.37
N ASP A 219 -12.85 9.66 -0.69
CA ASP A 219 -14.18 10.06 -1.16
C ASP A 219 -14.80 9.02 -2.08
N GLU A 220 -14.02 8.46 -2.99
CA GLU A 220 -14.51 7.55 -4.02
C GLU A 220 -13.59 6.34 -4.18
N PHE A 221 -14.19 5.15 -4.22
CA PHE A 221 -13.50 3.88 -4.43
C PHE A 221 -13.85 3.32 -5.81
N ASN A 222 -12.88 3.33 -6.73
CA ASN A 222 -13.04 2.76 -8.08
C ASN A 222 -12.47 1.35 -8.20
N VAL A 223 -11.86 0.83 -7.13
CA VAL A 223 -11.32 -0.52 -7.03
C VAL A 223 -11.55 -1.09 -5.63
N SER A 224 -11.50 -2.42 -5.49
CA SER A 224 -11.65 -3.07 -4.18
C SER A 224 -10.48 -2.74 -3.25
N VAL A 225 -10.76 -2.69 -1.95
CA VAL A 225 -9.78 -2.29 -0.91
C VAL A 225 -8.97 -3.46 -0.34
N GLU A 226 -8.91 -4.59 -1.03
CA GLU A 226 -8.06 -5.70 -0.64
C GLU A 226 -6.64 -5.51 -1.15
N LEU A 227 -5.64 -5.74 -0.29
CA LEU A 227 -4.23 -5.56 -0.59
C LEU A 227 -3.39 -6.62 0.13
N GLU A 228 -2.51 -7.31 -0.56
CA GLU A 228 -1.49 -8.15 0.05
C GLU A 228 -0.33 -7.32 0.64
N GLU A 229 0.51 -7.94 1.45
CA GLU A 229 1.72 -7.31 1.98
C GLU A 229 2.61 -6.81 0.83
N SER A 230 3.17 -5.63 0.98
CA SER A 230 3.93 -4.88 -0.04
C SER A 230 3.12 -4.37 -1.24
N GLY A 231 1.82 -4.59 -1.30
CA GLY A 231 0.98 -3.95 -2.30
C GLY A 231 0.74 -2.47 -1.99
N PHE A 232 0.19 -1.72 -2.94
CA PHE A 232 -0.12 -0.31 -2.74
C PHE A 232 -1.30 0.16 -3.57
N TYR A 233 -1.94 1.20 -3.07
CA TYR A 233 -3.01 1.92 -3.74
C TYR A 233 -2.49 3.13 -4.47
N VAL A 234 -3.11 3.47 -5.61
CA VAL A 234 -2.90 4.70 -6.35
C VAL A 234 -4.09 5.61 -6.12
N ILE A 235 -3.87 6.73 -5.45
CA ILE A 235 -4.87 7.72 -5.09
C ILE A 235 -4.60 9.00 -5.86
N GLU A 236 -5.62 9.52 -6.52
CA GLU A 236 -5.57 10.81 -7.20
C GLU A 236 -6.21 11.89 -6.33
N LYS A 237 -5.54 13.04 -6.23
CA LYS A 237 -6.09 14.23 -5.60
C LYS A 237 -6.66 15.17 -6.66
N ILE A 238 -7.98 15.38 -6.64
CA ILE A 238 -8.67 16.33 -7.53
C ILE A 238 -9.30 17.42 -6.67
N LYS A 239 -8.69 18.58 -6.61
CA LYS A 239 -9.10 19.65 -5.68
C LYS A 239 -9.09 19.11 -4.25
N ASN A 240 -10.26 19.08 -3.61
CA ASN A 240 -10.43 18.59 -2.23
C ASN A 240 -10.94 17.15 -2.18
N LYS A 241 -10.90 16.39 -3.27
CA LYS A 241 -11.31 14.99 -3.29
C LYS A 241 -10.11 14.06 -3.42
N LEU A 242 -10.18 12.94 -2.71
CA LEU A 242 -9.25 11.82 -2.82
C LEU A 242 -9.98 10.63 -3.43
N ILE A 243 -9.50 10.16 -4.58
CA ILE A 243 -10.15 9.12 -5.37
C ILE A 243 -9.19 7.94 -5.50
N LEU A 244 -9.60 6.77 -5.04
CA LEU A 244 -8.84 5.54 -5.22
C LEU A 244 -9.00 5.05 -6.68
N ARG A 245 -7.94 5.17 -7.47
CA ARG A 245 -7.97 4.88 -8.92
C ARG A 245 -7.54 3.46 -9.26
N HIS A 246 -6.51 2.97 -8.58
CA HIS A 246 -5.92 1.69 -8.89
C HIS A 246 -5.28 1.07 -7.65
N LYS A 247 -5.00 -0.24 -7.72
CA LYS A 247 -4.19 -0.95 -6.76
C LYS A 247 -3.25 -1.91 -7.46
N PHE A 248 -2.05 -1.97 -6.98
CA PHE A 248 -1.17 -3.11 -7.18
C PHE A 248 -1.37 -4.02 -5.97
N HIS A 249 -2.11 -5.10 -6.15
CA HIS A 249 -2.54 -5.97 -5.06
C HIS A 249 -1.36 -6.52 -4.26
N LYS A 250 -0.25 -6.79 -4.95
CA LYS A 250 1.04 -7.16 -4.39
C LYS A 250 2.18 -6.52 -5.18
N SER A 251 3.31 -6.30 -4.53
CA SER A 251 4.47 -5.66 -5.16
C SER A 251 4.97 -6.38 -6.42
N SER A 252 4.80 -7.70 -6.51
CA SER A 252 5.22 -8.45 -7.69
C SER A 252 4.52 -8.00 -8.97
N GLU A 253 3.28 -7.53 -8.91
CA GLU A 253 2.55 -6.98 -10.05
C GLU A 253 3.23 -5.72 -10.59
N PHE A 254 3.68 -4.85 -9.69
CA PHE A 254 4.44 -3.66 -10.06
C PHE A 254 5.88 -4.00 -10.48
N ASN A 255 6.57 -4.85 -9.73
CA ASN A 255 7.97 -5.19 -9.99
C ASN A 255 8.16 -5.83 -11.37
N MET A 256 7.16 -6.58 -11.87
CA MET A 256 7.20 -7.16 -13.20
C MET A 256 7.17 -6.10 -14.31
N LEU A 257 6.66 -4.90 -14.07
CA LEU A 257 6.72 -3.78 -15.01
C LEU A 257 8.16 -3.33 -15.26
N MET A 258 9.06 -3.57 -14.33
CA MET A 258 10.48 -3.23 -14.44
C MET A 258 11.11 -3.73 -15.75
N PHE A 259 10.69 -4.90 -16.26
CA PHE A 259 11.20 -5.45 -17.50
C PHE A 259 10.66 -4.76 -18.77
N ARG A 260 9.63 -3.92 -18.62
CA ARG A 260 8.94 -3.28 -19.75
C ARG A 260 9.16 -1.77 -19.81
N LEU A 261 9.40 -1.14 -18.67
CA LEU A 261 9.69 0.29 -18.59
C LEU A 261 11.16 0.53 -18.92
N LYS A 262 11.46 1.60 -19.66
CA LYS A 262 12.85 1.94 -20.02
C LYS A 262 13.70 2.11 -18.75
N PRO A 263 14.84 1.40 -18.63
CA PRO A 263 15.67 1.49 -17.45
C PRO A 263 16.31 2.86 -17.30
N LEU A 264 16.50 3.28 -16.06
CA LEU A 264 17.34 4.43 -15.75
C LEU A 264 18.81 4.11 -16.06
N LYS A 265 19.53 5.09 -16.61
CA LYS A 265 20.96 4.95 -16.92
C LYS A 265 21.84 4.89 -15.66
N LYS A 266 21.35 5.33 -14.50
CA LYS A 266 22.11 5.46 -13.25
C LYS A 266 21.60 4.47 -12.21
N LYS A 267 22.51 3.63 -11.69
CA LYS A 267 22.24 2.77 -10.53
C LYS A 267 22.51 3.52 -9.24
N CYS A 268 21.56 3.53 -8.32
CA CYS A 268 21.82 3.94 -6.95
C CYS A 268 22.40 2.80 -6.13
N PRO A 269 23.30 3.07 -5.16
CA PRO A 269 23.73 2.07 -4.20
C PRO A 269 22.53 1.57 -3.37
N GLU A 270 22.61 0.36 -2.86
CA GLU A 270 21.58 -0.16 -1.98
C GLU A 270 21.50 0.67 -0.69
N PRO A 271 20.29 1.01 -0.21
CA PRO A 271 20.14 1.73 1.05
C PRO A 271 20.57 0.84 2.21
N THR A 272 21.35 1.39 3.12
CA THR A 272 21.74 0.76 4.38
C THR A 272 21.02 1.45 5.54
N TYR A 273 20.45 0.69 6.46
CA TYR A 273 19.75 1.25 7.62
C TYR A 273 20.73 1.58 8.76
N PRO A 274 20.69 2.76 9.38
CA PRO A 274 19.88 3.95 9.12
C PRO A 274 20.60 4.98 8.22
N SER A 275 20.84 4.73 6.98
CA SER A 275 21.55 5.67 6.10
C SER A 275 20.60 6.54 5.28
N ASN A 276 21.09 7.67 4.80
CA ASN A 276 20.40 8.52 3.84
C ASN A 276 20.54 7.89 2.43
N GLY A 277 19.56 7.10 2.03
CA GLY A 277 19.57 6.41 0.74
C GLY A 277 19.28 7.32 -0.47
N CYS A 278 19.30 6.73 -1.66
CA CYS A 278 19.09 7.40 -2.96
C CYS A 278 17.68 7.97 -3.23
N ALA A 279 16.90 8.27 -2.23
CA ALA A 279 15.50 8.66 -2.42
C ALA A 279 15.28 10.10 -2.90
N SER A 280 16.32 10.86 -3.15
CA SER A 280 16.26 12.29 -3.47
C SER A 280 16.44 12.64 -4.95
N MET A 281 16.21 11.67 -5.86
CA MET A 281 16.20 12.00 -7.29
C MET A 281 14.81 12.09 -7.86
#